data_048a7b16fed39e1c20b629f2bb03dc09
#
_entry.id   048a7b16fed39e1c20b629f2bb03dc09
#
_cell.length_a   1.000
_cell.length_b   1.000
_cell.length_c   1.000
_cell.angle_alpha   90.00
_cell.angle_beta   90.00
_cell.angle_gamma   90.00
#
_symmetry.space_group_name_H-M   'P 1'
#
loop_
_entity.id
_entity.type
_entity.pdbx_description
1 polymer ?
#
loop_
_entity_poly.entity_id
_entity_poly.type
_entity_poly.pdbx_seq_one_letter_code
_entity_poly.pdbx_strand_id
1 'polypeptide(L)'
;MKSIAVIAAASVLLAPGVSLAQKSGAKPDFTLDPNYGSVRLETGFTPDPWTKSILAGGSIAASAAQSGCEGKVSAAPDLQLNFEAGDLDLTIKAVASEDTTLLVNSPGGRWYCDDDSGGDLDPMVTISNPESGRYDIWLGTYNDNMVQSTLQISELGGTDTTAGAAPNIDLEPNYGTANLRGGFTPDPWTKSILAGGSSPASAAKAGCEGSVSSAPDIQIFFEPGDADLTFRVRASEDTTLLINTPNGRFYCDDDGAGGVDPKVTITN
;
A
#
# COMPACT_ATOMS: atom_id res chain seq x y z
N MET A 1 -17.94 -20.65 3.64
CA MET A 1 -16.53 -20.49 3.22
C MET A 1 -15.78 -19.81 4.33
N LYS A 2 -14.58 -20.25 4.62
CA LYS A 2 -13.73 -19.64 5.65
C LYS A 2 -12.69 -18.78 4.95
N SER A 3 -12.45 -17.57 5.45
CA SER A 3 -11.49 -16.62 4.87
C SER A 3 -10.11 -16.79 5.51
N ILE A 4 -9.07 -16.68 4.69
CA ILE A 4 -7.66 -16.66 5.09
C ILE A 4 -7.06 -15.37 4.54
N ALA A 5 -6.49 -14.52 5.41
CA ALA A 5 -5.75 -13.33 5.02
C ALA A 5 -4.26 -13.67 4.87
N VAL A 6 -3.69 -13.33 3.73
CA VAL A 6 -2.26 -13.50 3.41
C VAL A 6 -1.64 -12.12 3.25
N ILE A 7 -0.56 -11.90 3.97
CA ILE A 7 0.18 -10.64 3.99
C ILE A 7 1.65 -10.98 3.76
N ALA A 8 2.28 -10.37 2.77
CA ALA A 8 3.67 -10.68 2.40
C ALA A 8 4.52 -9.42 2.21
N ALA A 9 5.81 -9.54 2.50
CA ALA A 9 6.81 -8.50 2.29
C ALA A 9 7.89 -8.97 1.29
N ALA A 10 8.17 -8.21 0.20
CA ALA A 10 9.19 -8.52 -0.79
C ALA A 10 9.78 -7.28 -1.48
N SER A 11 11.03 -7.36 -1.87
CA SER A 11 11.68 -6.38 -2.75
C SER A 11 11.52 -6.76 -4.23
N VAL A 12 11.55 -5.74 -5.07
CA VAL A 12 11.18 -5.76 -6.49
C VAL A 12 12.19 -6.50 -7.36
N LEU A 13 11.75 -7.45 -8.17
CA LEU A 13 12.45 -7.85 -9.40
C LEU A 13 12.09 -6.85 -10.51
N LEU A 14 13.07 -6.04 -10.92
CA LEU A 14 12.99 -5.27 -12.16
C LEU A 14 12.95 -6.24 -13.36
N ALA A 15 11.81 -6.33 -14.01
CA ALA A 15 11.77 -6.87 -15.36
C ALA A 15 12.60 -5.96 -16.28
N PRO A 16 13.37 -6.53 -17.27
CA PRO A 16 14.20 -5.72 -18.15
C PRO A 16 13.33 -4.74 -18.96
N GLY A 17 13.64 -3.49 -18.77
CA GLY A 17 13.09 -2.28 -19.23
C GLY A 17 12.34 -2.24 -20.57
N VAL A 18 11.19 -1.63 -20.51
CA VAL A 18 10.86 -0.60 -21.50
C VAL A 18 11.35 0.72 -20.90
N SER A 19 12.54 1.12 -21.29
CA SER A 19 13.03 2.47 -21.06
C SER A 19 12.21 3.42 -21.94
N LEU A 20 11.12 3.94 -21.38
CA LEU A 20 10.48 5.12 -21.94
C LEU A 20 11.44 6.27 -21.65
N ALA A 21 12.22 6.65 -22.67
CA ALA A 21 13.02 7.87 -22.63
C ALA A 21 12.08 9.05 -22.29
N GLN A 22 12.08 9.47 -21.04
CA GLN A 22 11.29 10.62 -20.61
C GLN A 22 11.85 11.88 -21.24
N LYS A 23 10.98 12.57 -21.98
CA LYS A 23 11.26 13.92 -22.48
C LYS A 23 11.61 14.83 -21.29
N SER A 24 12.76 15.48 -21.39
CA SER A 24 13.11 16.62 -20.55
C SER A 24 11.93 17.63 -20.55
N GLY A 25 11.34 17.89 -19.36
CA GLY A 25 10.17 18.75 -19.20
C GLY A 25 8.84 18.00 -18.94
N ALA A 26 8.87 16.71 -18.64
CA ALA A 26 7.68 15.97 -18.20
C ALA A 26 7.14 16.55 -16.86
N LYS A 27 5.81 16.60 -16.76
CA LYS A 27 5.10 17.02 -15.54
C LYS A 27 4.22 15.87 -15.05
N PRO A 28 3.90 15.82 -13.77
CA PRO A 28 2.81 14.99 -13.28
C PRO A 28 1.53 15.31 -14.04
N ASP A 29 0.82 14.29 -14.52
CA ASP A 29 -0.33 14.43 -15.40
C ASP A 29 -1.57 13.76 -14.79
N PHE A 30 -2.45 14.58 -14.22
CA PHE A 30 -3.72 14.13 -13.60
C PHE A 30 -4.75 13.63 -14.61
N THR A 31 -4.48 13.72 -15.93
CA THR A 31 -5.38 13.20 -16.96
C THR A 31 -5.14 11.73 -17.28
N LEU A 32 -4.04 11.16 -16.79
CA LEU A 32 -3.73 9.76 -16.93
C LEU A 32 -4.50 8.91 -15.93
N ASP A 33 -4.73 7.65 -16.28
CA ASP A 33 -5.32 6.68 -15.37
C ASP A 33 -4.38 6.43 -14.17
N PRO A 34 -4.92 6.39 -12.93
CA PRO A 34 -4.11 6.21 -11.73
C PRO A 34 -3.50 4.81 -11.63
N ASN A 35 -2.25 4.74 -11.13
CA ASN A 35 -1.50 3.49 -11.02
C ASN A 35 -2.17 2.44 -10.12
N TYR A 36 -2.84 2.88 -9.05
CA TYR A 36 -3.49 2.04 -8.03
C TYR A 36 -5.02 2.17 -8.02
N GLY A 37 -5.59 2.72 -9.09
CA GLY A 37 -7.03 2.85 -9.27
C GLY A 37 -7.63 4.05 -8.57
N SER A 38 -8.95 3.99 -8.35
CA SER A 38 -9.71 5.07 -7.71
C SER A 38 -10.52 4.57 -6.53
N VAL A 39 -10.74 5.46 -5.55
CA VAL A 39 -11.62 5.24 -4.41
C VAL A 39 -12.68 6.34 -4.36
N ARG A 40 -13.88 6.01 -3.87
CA ARG A 40 -14.92 6.98 -3.53
C ARG A 40 -15.11 6.96 -2.02
N LEU A 41 -14.96 8.13 -1.39
CA LEU A 41 -15.22 8.34 0.02
C LEU A 41 -16.21 9.52 0.17
N GLU A 42 -17.02 9.46 1.20
CA GLU A 42 -17.92 10.54 1.60
C GLU A 42 -17.66 10.91 3.06
N THR A 43 -17.93 12.15 3.44
CA THR A 43 -17.71 12.59 4.82
C THR A 43 -18.30 11.60 5.83
N GLY A 44 -17.54 11.29 6.89
CA GLY A 44 -17.87 10.27 7.88
C GLY A 44 -17.57 8.85 7.44
N PHE A 45 -16.75 8.67 6.41
CA PHE A 45 -16.34 7.33 5.94
C PHE A 45 -15.71 6.48 7.04
N THR A 46 -15.90 5.18 6.92
CA THR A 46 -15.27 4.18 7.80
C THR A 46 -14.71 3.03 6.97
N PRO A 47 -13.47 2.55 7.26
CA PRO A 47 -12.60 2.98 8.36
C PRO A 47 -12.03 4.39 8.15
N ASP A 48 -11.73 5.11 9.23
CA ASP A 48 -10.95 6.34 9.22
C ASP A 48 -9.73 6.16 10.15
N PRO A 49 -8.49 6.21 9.63
CA PRO A 49 -8.15 6.49 8.25
C PRO A 49 -8.49 5.36 7.27
N TRP A 50 -8.89 5.73 6.04
CA TRP A 50 -8.86 4.81 4.92
C TRP A 50 -7.40 4.64 4.45
N THR A 51 -6.98 3.42 4.13
CA THR A 51 -5.57 3.13 3.83
C THR A 51 -5.39 2.38 2.52
N LYS A 52 -4.23 2.61 1.86
CA LYS A 52 -3.81 1.90 0.66
C LYS A 52 -2.29 1.77 0.61
N SER A 53 -1.79 0.56 0.35
CA SER A 53 -0.37 0.34 0.08
C SER A 53 -0.03 0.84 -1.33
N ILE A 54 1.02 1.64 -1.44
CA ILE A 54 1.49 2.27 -2.68
C ILE A 54 3.03 2.22 -2.69
N LEU A 55 3.60 1.86 -3.83
CA LEU A 55 5.04 2.03 -4.05
C LEU A 55 5.30 3.49 -4.44
N ALA A 56 5.76 4.28 -3.48
CA ALA A 56 6.08 5.69 -3.67
C ALA A 56 7.33 5.87 -4.54
N GLY A 57 7.36 6.96 -5.29
CA GLY A 57 8.50 7.35 -6.11
C GLY A 57 8.18 7.52 -7.58
N GLY A 58 9.20 7.86 -8.33
CA GLY A 58 9.08 8.10 -9.77
C GLY A 58 10.31 8.82 -10.32
N SER A 59 10.15 9.43 -11.48
CA SER A 59 11.26 10.10 -12.16
C SER A 59 10.97 11.56 -12.54
N ILE A 60 9.77 12.06 -12.21
CA ILE A 60 9.33 13.40 -12.51
C ILE A 60 9.43 14.25 -11.25
N ALA A 61 10.16 15.35 -11.31
CA ALA A 61 10.24 16.28 -10.19
C ALA A 61 8.85 16.85 -9.85
N ALA A 62 8.44 16.77 -8.60
CA ALA A 62 7.18 17.33 -8.11
C ALA A 62 7.10 18.85 -8.37
N SER A 63 8.24 19.53 -8.32
CA SER A 63 8.37 20.96 -8.66
C SER A 63 7.96 21.32 -10.10
N ALA A 64 7.85 20.34 -11.00
CA ALA A 64 7.31 20.55 -12.35
C ALA A 64 5.79 20.80 -12.37
N ALA A 65 5.05 20.33 -11.33
CA ALA A 65 3.64 20.65 -11.13
C ALA A 65 3.48 21.97 -10.38
N GLN A 66 4.20 22.14 -9.28
CA GLN A 66 4.13 23.32 -8.42
C GLN A 66 5.52 23.65 -7.88
N SER A 67 5.96 24.90 -8.11
CA SER A 67 7.23 25.39 -7.57
C SER A 67 7.22 25.28 -6.04
N GLY A 68 8.30 24.75 -5.48
CA GLY A 68 8.47 24.53 -4.05
C GLY A 68 8.04 23.13 -3.57
N CYS A 69 7.43 22.30 -4.43
CA CYS A 69 7.23 20.89 -4.12
C CYS A 69 8.54 20.11 -4.34
N GLU A 70 8.88 19.24 -3.42
CA GLU A 70 10.10 18.45 -3.42
C GLU A 70 9.87 17.00 -3.84
N GLY A 71 10.93 16.27 -4.09
CA GLY A 71 10.92 14.86 -4.45
C GLY A 71 10.55 14.56 -5.90
N LYS A 72 10.43 13.26 -6.16
CA LYS A 72 10.11 12.70 -7.48
C LYS A 72 8.90 11.80 -7.41
N VAL A 73 8.00 11.98 -8.37
CA VAL A 73 6.72 11.27 -8.47
C VAL A 73 6.59 10.55 -9.82
N SER A 74 5.63 9.69 -9.96
CA SER A 74 5.22 9.04 -11.20
C SER A 74 4.56 10.04 -12.17
N ALA A 75 4.44 9.67 -13.45
CA ALA A 75 3.77 10.51 -14.45
C ALA A 75 2.25 10.57 -14.18
N ALA A 76 1.62 9.42 -13.97
CA ALA A 76 0.21 9.30 -13.62
C ALA A 76 0.01 9.46 -12.10
N PRO A 77 -1.17 9.84 -11.62
CA PRO A 77 -1.50 9.76 -10.21
C PRO A 77 -1.31 8.33 -9.69
N ASP A 78 -0.93 8.19 -8.44
CA ASP A 78 -0.96 6.88 -7.81
C ASP A 78 -2.39 6.48 -7.44
N LEU A 79 -3.15 7.41 -6.87
CA LEU A 79 -4.55 7.19 -6.53
C LEU A 79 -5.41 8.37 -6.98
N GLN A 80 -6.64 8.08 -7.44
CA GLN A 80 -7.70 9.06 -7.59
C GLN A 80 -8.72 8.90 -6.45
N LEU A 81 -8.90 9.94 -5.65
CA LEU A 81 -9.95 10.03 -4.64
C LEU A 81 -11.12 10.83 -5.19
N ASN A 82 -12.29 10.22 -5.29
CA ASN A 82 -13.56 10.93 -5.52
C ASN A 82 -14.20 11.18 -4.15
N PHE A 83 -14.07 12.39 -3.65
CA PHE A 83 -14.48 12.76 -2.30
C PHE A 83 -15.79 13.56 -2.32
N GLU A 84 -16.74 13.19 -1.46
CA GLU A 84 -17.92 13.96 -1.17
C GLU A 84 -17.74 14.63 0.20
N ALA A 85 -17.39 15.92 0.17
CA ALA A 85 -16.98 16.67 1.34
C ALA A 85 -18.15 17.06 2.26
N GLY A 86 -17.87 17.11 3.56
CA GLY A 86 -18.71 17.68 4.60
C GLY A 86 -18.02 18.86 5.29
N ASP A 87 -18.23 18.99 6.59
CA ASP A 87 -17.69 20.09 7.41
C ASP A 87 -16.31 19.79 8.02
N LEU A 88 -15.76 18.58 7.81
CA LEU A 88 -14.48 18.16 8.36
C LEU A 88 -13.33 18.44 7.38
N ASP A 89 -12.14 18.65 7.93
CA ASP A 89 -10.91 18.76 7.13
C ASP A 89 -10.56 17.41 6.51
N LEU A 90 -9.96 17.43 5.33
CA LEU A 90 -9.42 16.24 4.66
C LEU A 90 -7.91 16.18 4.86
N THR A 91 -7.43 15.17 5.55
CA THR A 91 -6.00 14.91 5.74
C THR A 91 -5.56 13.73 4.88
N ILE A 92 -4.48 13.92 4.14
CA ILE A 92 -3.83 12.91 3.31
C ILE A 92 -2.40 12.79 3.81
N LYS A 93 -1.97 11.59 4.19
CA LYS A 93 -0.65 11.29 4.75
C LYS A 93 -0.05 10.07 4.06
N ALA A 94 1.26 10.06 3.87
CA ALA A 94 1.98 8.83 3.56
C ALA A 94 2.82 8.41 4.77
N VAL A 95 2.90 7.11 5.03
CA VAL A 95 3.74 6.52 6.08
C VAL A 95 4.67 5.50 5.45
N ALA A 96 5.97 5.65 5.69
CA ALA A 96 6.99 4.78 5.11
C ALA A 96 8.18 4.60 6.08
N SER A 97 9.11 3.70 5.73
CA SER A 97 10.36 3.53 6.47
C SER A 97 11.48 4.48 5.99
N GLU A 98 11.27 5.18 4.88
CA GLU A 98 12.22 6.11 4.28
C GLU A 98 11.49 7.40 3.89
N ASP A 99 12.28 8.42 3.59
CA ASP A 99 11.85 9.75 3.23
C ASP A 99 10.96 9.77 1.97
N THR A 100 9.71 10.16 2.16
CA THR A 100 8.68 10.21 1.13
C THR A 100 8.13 11.61 0.95
N THR A 101 7.51 11.85 -0.20
CA THR A 101 6.88 13.14 -0.51
C THR A 101 5.46 12.94 -0.99
N LEU A 102 4.61 13.92 -0.78
CA LEU A 102 3.21 13.90 -1.17
C LEU A 102 2.90 15.07 -2.10
N LEU A 103 2.23 14.78 -3.21
CA LEU A 103 1.72 15.78 -4.13
C LEU A 103 0.25 15.50 -4.40
N VAL A 104 -0.61 16.52 -4.28
CA VAL A 104 -2.06 16.41 -4.44
C VAL A 104 -2.56 17.50 -5.36
N ASN A 105 -3.38 17.14 -6.36
CA ASN A 105 -4.17 18.08 -7.16
C ASN A 105 -5.64 17.99 -6.75
N SER A 106 -6.21 19.11 -6.32
CA SER A 106 -7.60 19.17 -5.85
C SER A 106 -8.61 19.40 -6.99
N PRO A 107 -9.93 19.23 -6.74
CA PRO A 107 -10.99 19.46 -7.73
C PRO A 107 -10.94 20.84 -8.37
N GLY A 108 -10.58 21.86 -7.60
CA GLY A 108 -10.40 23.24 -8.07
C GLY A 108 -9.09 23.48 -8.85
N GLY A 109 -8.26 22.44 -9.06
CA GLY A 109 -6.98 22.52 -9.75
C GLY A 109 -5.84 23.10 -8.92
N ARG A 110 -6.02 23.24 -7.61
CA ARG A 110 -4.97 23.67 -6.70
C ARG A 110 -4.05 22.51 -6.37
N TRP A 111 -2.75 22.79 -6.35
CA TRP A 111 -1.73 21.84 -5.94
C TRP A 111 -1.36 22.03 -4.47
N TYR A 112 -1.17 20.94 -3.78
CA TYR A 112 -0.65 20.85 -2.43
C TYR A 112 0.52 19.87 -2.45
N CYS A 113 1.52 20.11 -1.63
CA CYS A 113 2.62 19.17 -1.44
C CYS A 113 3.21 19.32 -0.05
N ASP A 114 3.84 18.25 0.38
CA ASP A 114 4.53 18.17 1.66
C ASP A 114 5.56 17.03 1.62
N ASP A 115 6.57 17.10 2.49
CA ASP A 115 7.59 16.07 2.64
C ASP A 115 7.78 15.59 4.09
N ASP A 116 7.57 16.45 5.11
CA ASP A 116 7.95 16.14 6.51
C ASP A 116 6.87 16.44 7.57
N SER A 117 5.76 17.09 7.22
CA SER A 117 4.80 17.60 8.22
C SER A 117 4.01 16.51 8.96
N GLY A 118 4.08 15.27 8.49
CA GLY A 118 3.39 14.12 9.10
C GLY A 118 4.15 13.49 10.28
N GLY A 119 5.36 13.96 10.56
CA GLY A 119 6.25 13.41 11.58
C GLY A 119 7.27 12.43 11.01
N ASP A 120 8.41 12.33 11.63
CA ASP A 120 9.61 11.65 11.11
C ASP A 120 9.98 12.17 9.71
N LEU A 121 9.89 11.40 8.67
CA LEU A 121 10.13 11.79 7.27
C LEU A 121 8.87 11.52 6.43
N ASP A 122 7.72 11.59 7.07
CA ASP A 122 6.42 11.31 6.47
C ASP A 122 5.70 12.60 6.06
N PRO A 123 5.24 12.72 4.81
CA PRO A 123 4.49 13.89 4.37
C PRO A 123 3.03 13.84 4.81
N MET A 124 2.47 15.03 5.08
CA MET A 124 1.06 15.19 5.42
C MET A 124 0.48 16.49 4.85
N VAL A 125 -0.59 16.38 4.10
CA VAL A 125 -1.37 17.52 3.60
C VAL A 125 -2.73 17.53 4.27
N THR A 126 -3.07 18.63 4.94
CA THR A 126 -4.42 18.89 5.47
C THR A 126 -5.09 19.98 4.66
N ILE A 127 -6.27 19.68 4.11
CA ILE A 127 -7.09 20.58 3.32
C ILE A 127 -8.30 20.97 4.15
N SER A 128 -8.29 22.21 4.66
CA SER A 128 -9.43 22.74 5.41
C SER A 128 -10.54 23.18 4.44
N ASN A 129 -11.78 22.84 4.80
CA ASN A 129 -12.97 23.04 3.96
C ASN A 129 -12.78 22.43 2.56
N PRO A 130 -12.56 21.10 2.46
CA PRO A 130 -12.31 20.44 1.19
C PRO A 130 -13.49 20.60 0.23
N GLU A 131 -13.18 20.71 -1.06
CA GLU A 131 -14.20 20.71 -2.11
C GLU A 131 -14.63 19.28 -2.43
N SER A 132 -15.92 19.06 -2.70
CA SER A 132 -16.35 17.78 -3.28
C SER A 132 -15.84 17.66 -4.71
N GLY A 133 -15.31 16.47 -5.06
CA GLY A 133 -14.80 16.19 -6.39
C GLY A 133 -13.60 15.25 -6.39
N ARG A 134 -12.83 15.30 -7.49
CA ARG A 134 -11.70 14.42 -7.71
C ARG A 134 -10.40 15.05 -7.21
N TYR A 135 -9.72 14.31 -6.35
CA TYR A 135 -8.34 14.58 -5.94
C TYR A 135 -7.43 13.57 -6.61
N ASP A 136 -6.37 14.03 -7.23
CA ASP A 136 -5.34 13.19 -7.81
C ASP A 136 -4.12 13.22 -6.89
N ILE A 137 -3.64 12.05 -6.46
CA ILE A 137 -2.66 11.89 -5.38
C ILE A 137 -1.45 11.14 -5.91
N TRP A 138 -0.25 11.66 -5.66
CA TRP A 138 1.04 11.04 -5.94
C TRP A 138 1.83 10.90 -4.65
N LEU A 139 2.43 9.75 -4.46
CA LEU A 139 3.43 9.51 -3.45
C LEU A 139 4.80 9.46 -4.11
N GLY A 140 5.64 10.38 -3.73
CA GLY A 140 7.01 10.50 -4.22
C GLY A 140 8.02 10.06 -3.18
N THR A 141 9.29 10.13 -3.57
CA THR A 141 10.43 9.97 -2.68
C THR A 141 11.36 11.16 -2.82
N TYR A 142 11.99 11.55 -1.74
CA TYR A 142 13.01 12.60 -1.77
C TYR A 142 14.24 12.14 -2.56
N ASN A 143 14.58 10.87 -2.45
CA ASN A 143 15.66 10.20 -3.17
C ASN A 143 15.17 9.52 -4.46
N ASP A 144 16.06 8.89 -5.21
CA ASP A 144 15.75 8.18 -6.46
C ASP A 144 15.24 6.72 -6.21
N ASN A 145 15.08 6.33 -4.95
CA ASN A 145 14.60 5.01 -4.56
C ASN A 145 13.08 4.92 -4.66
N MET A 146 12.57 3.74 -4.96
CA MET A 146 11.16 3.43 -4.80
C MET A 146 10.94 2.86 -3.40
N VAL A 147 9.95 3.37 -2.67
CA VAL A 147 9.71 3.02 -1.26
C VAL A 147 8.28 2.52 -1.07
N GLN A 148 8.14 1.39 -0.40
CA GLN A 148 6.81 0.92 0.00
C GLN A 148 6.24 1.84 1.07
N SER A 149 5.07 2.40 0.78
CA SER A 149 4.40 3.39 1.60
C SER A 149 2.94 3.02 1.84
N THR A 150 2.38 3.48 2.95
CA THR A 150 0.95 3.40 3.24
C THR A 150 0.35 4.79 3.10
N LEU A 151 -0.49 4.99 2.08
CA LEU A 151 -1.34 6.17 1.96
C LEU A 151 -2.47 6.07 2.97
N GLN A 152 -2.69 7.15 3.71
CA GLN A 152 -3.79 7.33 4.67
C GLN A 152 -4.63 8.53 4.25
N ILE A 153 -5.95 8.38 4.27
CA ILE A 153 -6.92 9.45 4.04
C ILE A 153 -7.82 9.50 5.28
N SER A 154 -7.94 10.66 5.92
CA SER A 154 -8.65 10.82 7.20
C SER A 154 -9.37 12.17 7.29
N GLU A 155 -10.53 12.20 7.95
CA GLU A 155 -11.21 13.43 8.39
C GLU A 155 -10.97 13.74 9.87
N LEU A 156 -10.41 12.78 10.63
CA LEU A 156 -10.15 12.92 12.06
C LEU A 156 -8.73 13.46 12.36
N GLY A 157 -8.01 13.81 11.31
CA GLY A 157 -6.60 14.18 11.39
C GLY A 157 -5.70 12.93 11.39
N GLY A 158 -4.62 12.97 10.62
CA GLY A 158 -3.67 11.85 10.53
C GLY A 158 -2.84 11.70 11.82
N THR A 159 -3.47 11.30 12.91
CA THR A 159 -2.72 10.85 14.08
C THR A 159 -2.09 9.50 13.76
N ASP A 160 -0.81 9.36 14.04
CA ASP A 160 -0.03 8.13 13.86
C ASP A 160 -0.59 6.98 14.70
N THR A 161 -1.73 6.42 14.28
CA THR A 161 -2.25 5.20 14.92
C THR A 161 -1.80 3.93 14.22
N THR A 162 -1.04 4.04 13.12
CA THR A 162 -0.65 2.86 12.31
C THR A 162 0.85 2.59 12.22
N ALA A 163 1.73 3.55 12.47
CA ALA A 163 3.16 3.23 12.65
C ALA A 163 3.31 2.36 13.92
N GLY A 164 3.63 1.08 13.73
CA GLY A 164 3.68 0.10 14.82
C GLY A 164 2.34 -0.54 15.22
N ALA A 165 1.21 -0.16 14.62
CA ALA A 165 -0.06 -0.86 14.82
C ALA A 165 -0.05 -2.25 14.15
N ALA A 166 -0.78 -3.19 14.74
CA ALA A 166 -0.99 -4.49 14.12
C ALA A 166 -1.72 -4.34 12.77
N PRO A 167 -1.40 -5.18 11.77
CA PRO A 167 -2.15 -5.20 10.53
C PRO A 167 -3.63 -5.50 10.79
N ASN A 168 -4.50 -4.81 10.07
CA ASN A 168 -5.95 -4.95 10.22
C ASN A 168 -6.51 -5.85 9.10
N ILE A 169 -6.91 -7.06 9.47
CA ILE A 169 -7.42 -8.08 8.54
C ILE A 169 -8.83 -7.79 8.01
N ASP A 170 -9.54 -6.82 8.56
CA ASP A 170 -10.89 -6.42 8.14
C ASP A 170 -10.88 -5.39 7.00
N LEU A 171 -9.70 -4.83 6.68
CA LEU A 171 -9.55 -3.93 5.55
C LEU A 171 -9.61 -4.69 4.22
N GLU A 172 -10.02 -3.97 3.15
CA GLU A 172 -10.02 -4.51 1.80
C GLU A 172 -8.59 -4.91 1.37
N PRO A 173 -8.42 -6.11 0.79
CA PRO A 173 -7.10 -6.59 0.39
C PRO A 173 -6.53 -5.78 -0.78
N ASN A 174 -5.25 -5.42 -0.70
CA ASN A 174 -4.55 -4.59 -1.68
C ASN A 174 -4.58 -5.16 -3.11
N TYR A 175 -4.51 -6.49 -3.24
CA TYR A 175 -4.44 -7.20 -4.54
C TYR A 175 -5.66 -8.10 -4.79
N GLY A 176 -6.74 -7.86 -4.03
CA GLY A 176 -8.03 -8.51 -4.21
C GLY A 176 -8.14 -9.89 -3.57
N THR A 177 -9.13 -10.64 -4.03
CA THR A 177 -9.53 -11.93 -3.43
C THR A 177 -9.30 -13.10 -4.38
N ALA A 178 -9.12 -14.31 -3.81
CA ALA A 178 -9.11 -15.56 -4.55
C ALA A 178 -10.04 -16.59 -3.92
N ASN A 179 -10.71 -17.39 -4.75
CA ASN A 179 -11.52 -18.52 -4.31
C ASN A 179 -10.83 -19.80 -4.77
N LEU A 180 -10.35 -20.59 -3.80
CA LEU A 180 -9.62 -21.82 -4.04
C LEU A 180 -10.29 -22.99 -3.28
N ARG A 181 -10.09 -24.20 -3.78
CA ARG A 181 -10.53 -25.43 -3.11
C ARG A 181 -9.45 -26.50 -3.22
N GLY A 182 -9.44 -27.46 -2.33
CA GLY A 182 -8.50 -28.58 -2.39
C GLY A 182 -8.44 -29.21 -3.79
N GLY A 183 -7.24 -29.43 -4.31
CA GLY A 183 -7.00 -29.88 -5.68
C GLY A 183 -7.18 -28.79 -6.76
N PHE A 184 -7.06 -27.52 -6.41
CA PHE A 184 -7.11 -26.42 -7.38
C PHE A 184 -6.04 -26.54 -8.47
N THR A 185 -6.38 -26.02 -9.66
CA THR A 185 -5.45 -25.94 -10.78
C THR A 185 -5.48 -24.54 -11.38
N PRO A 186 -4.34 -23.90 -11.71
CA PRO A 186 -2.98 -24.46 -11.57
C PRO A 186 -2.55 -24.62 -10.11
N ASP A 187 -1.67 -25.59 -9.83
CA ASP A 187 -0.97 -25.75 -8.57
C ASP A 187 0.55 -25.68 -8.83
N PRO A 188 1.27 -24.70 -8.29
CA PRO A 188 0.75 -23.66 -7.38
C PRO A 188 -0.10 -22.58 -8.09
N TRP A 189 -1.13 -22.07 -7.42
CA TRP A 189 -1.73 -20.80 -7.78
C TRP A 189 -0.77 -19.67 -7.40
N THR A 190 -0.59 -18.69 -8.29
CA THR A 190 0.38 -17.62 -8.09
C THR A 190 -0.22 -16.24 -8.28
N LYS A 191 0.24 -15.27 -7.50
CA LYS A 191 -0.10 -13.85 -7.63
C LYS A 191 1.17 -13.03 -7.42
N SER A 192 1.47 -12.14 -8.35
CA SER A 192 2.52 -11.14 -8.15
C SER A 192 1.98 -10.02 -7.27
N ILE A 193 2.71 -9.69 -6.23
CA ILE A 193 2.40 -8.62 -5.29
C ILE A 193 3.67 -7.83 -5.03
N LEU A 194 3.49 -6.57 -4.70
CA LEU A 194 4.54 -5.76 -4.09
C LEU A 194 4.37 -5.89 -2.58
N ALA A 195 5.39 -6.36 -1.93
CA ALA A 195 5.34 -6.63 -0.50
C ALA A 195 6.09 -5.56 0.29
N GLY A 196 5.69 -5.36 1.54
CA GLY A 196 6.22 -4.34 2.45
C GLY A 196 5.11 -3.59 3.17
N GLY A 197 5.49 -2.65 4.00
CA GLY A 197 4.57 -1.82 4.76
C GLY A 197 5.18 -1.32 6.06
N SER A 198 4.40 -0.60 6.85
CA SER A 198 4.82 0.03 8.10
C SER A 198 4.32 -0.69 9.37
N SER A 199 3.48 -1.73 9.21
CA SER A 199 2.95 -2.50 10.35
C SER A 199 3.92 -3.60 10.75
N PRO A 200 4.49 -3.61 11.97
CA PRO A 200 5.34 -4.71 12.41
C PRO A 200 4.55 -6.03 12.47
N ALA A 201 5.07 -7.08 11.87
CA ALA A 201 4.45 -8.40 11.93
C ALA A 201 4.32 -8.88 13.39
N SER A 202 5.26 -8.48 14.26
CA SER A 202 5.26 -8.75 15.71
C SER A 202 4.07 -8.15 16.45
N ALA A 203 3.44 -7.10 15.93
CA ALA A 203 2.23 -6.52 16.52
C ALA A 203 0.99 -7.42 16.35
N ALA A 204 0.96 -8.26 15.31
CA ALA A 204 -0.07 -9.29 15.14
C ALA A 204 0.22 -10.55 15.96
N LYS A 205 1.49 -10.94 16.01
CA LYS A 205 1.93 -12.12 16.76
C LYS A 205 3.37 -11.96 17.22
N ALA A 206 3.61 -12.05 18.52
CA ALA A 206 4.94 -12.02 19.09
C ALA A 206 5.84 -13.09 18.46
N GLY A 207 7.07 -12.70 18.09
CA GLY A 207 8.05 -13.56 17.44
C GLY A 207 7.94 -13.63 15.91
N CYS A 208 7.01 -12.88 15.29
CA CYS A 208 7.06 -12.62 13.85
C CYS A 208 8.01 -11.46 13.58
N GLU A 209 8.83 -11.58 12.54
CA GLU A 209 9.80 -10.58 12.13
C GLU A 209 9.32 -9.78 10.91
N GLY A 210 9.97 -8.65 10.63
CA GLY A 210 9.68 -7.80 9.48
C GLY A 210 8.45 -6.90 9.64
N SER A 211 8.19 -6.12 8.59
CA SER A 211 7.06 -5.21 8.48
C SER A 211 6.17 -5.59 7.30
N VAL A 212 4.87 -5.50 7.48
CA VAL A 212 3.85 -5.86 6.50
C VAL A 212 2.91 -4.68 6.24
N SER A 213 2.12 -4.76 5.19
CA SER A 213 1.07 -3.79 4.90
C SER A 213 0.02 -3.75 6.03
N SER A 214 -0.62 -2.59 6.23
CA SER A 214 -1.69 -2.45 7.22
C SER A 214 -2.95 -3.23 6.83
N ALA A 215 -3.27 -3.33 5.52
CA ALA A 215 -4.32 -4.18 4.98
C ALA A 215 -3.75 -5.51 4.48
N PRO A 216 -4.54 -6.60 4.40
CA PRO A 216 -4.10 -7.81 3.75
C PRO A 216 -3.67 -7.56 2.29
N ASP A 217 -2.62 -8.24 1.82
CA ASP A 217 -2.30 -8.20 0.40
C ASP A 217 -3.32 -8.99 -0.41
N ILE A 218 -3.65 -10.19 0.06
CA ILE A 218 -4.64 -11.07 -0.60
C ILE A 218 -5.54 -11.70 0.45
N GLN A 219 -6.84 -11.78 0.14
CA GLN A 219 -7.79 -12.56 0.90
C GLN A 219 -8.16 -13.82 0.11
N ILE A 220 -7.99 -15.00 0.72
CA ILE A 220 -8.26 -16.28 0.08
C ILE A 220 -9.44 -16.96 0.78
N PHE A 221 -10.50 -17.22 0.02
CA PHE A 221 -11.62 -18.07 0.44
C PHE A 221 -11.29 -19.51 0.04
N PHE A 222 -10.98 -20.35 1.03
CA PHE A 222 -10.50 -21.70 0.80
C PHE A 222 -11.48 -22.76 1.29
N GLU A 223 -11.80 -23.71 0.42
CA GLU A 223 -12.49 -24.95 0.78
C GLU A 223 -11.45 -26.07 0.94
N PRO A 224 -11.22 -26.59 2.15
CA PRO A 224 -10.21 -27.63 2.37
C PRO A 224 -10.49 -28.92 1.58
N GLY A 225 -9.41 -29.60 1.16
CA GLY A 225 -9.41 -30.97 0.67
C GLY A 225 -8.61 -31.86 1.63
N ASP A 226 -8.05 -32.95 1.12
CA ASP A 226 -7.27 -33.91 1.93
C ASP A 226 -5.80 -33.50 2.12
N ALA A 227 -5.33 -32.53 1.34
CA ALA A 227 -3.94 -32.07 1.39
C ALA A 227 -3.77 -30.82 2.25
N ASP A 228 -2.59 -30.66 2.83
CA ASP A 228 -2.18 -29.44 3.51
C ASP A 228 -2.13 -28.26 2.54
N LEU A 229 -2.39 -27.04 3.04
CA LEU A 229 -2.27 -25.81 2.27
C LEU A 229 -0.94 -25.15 2.58
N THR A 230 -0.10 -25.00 1.55
CA THR A 230 1.21 -24.35 1.69
C THR A 230 1.21 -22.99 1.00
N PHE A 231 1.67 -21.98 1.72
CA PHE A 231 1.98 -20.65 1.23
C PHE A 231 3.47 -20.48 1.12
N ARG A 232 3.92 -19.89 0.03
CA ARG A 232 5.32 -19.58 -0.19
C ARG A 232 5.46 -18.26 -0.94
N VAL A 233 6.39 -17.43 -0.50
CA VAL A 233 6.85 -16.25 -1.25
C VAL A 233 8.17 -16.59 -1.96
N ARG A 234 8.38 -15.99 -3.11
CA ARG A 234 9.65 -15.94 -3.83
C ARG A 234 9.97 -14.52 -4.19
N ALA A 235 11.11 -14.04 -3.75
CA ALA A 235 11.57 -12.68 -3.97
C ALA A 235 13.07 -12.63 -4.23
N SER A 236 13.59 -11.48 -4.63
CA SER A 236 15.02 -11.20 -4.77
C SER A 236 15.66 -10.77 -3.45
N GLU A 237 14.85 -10.30 -2.52
CA GLU A 237 15.26 -9.76 -1.24
C GLU A 237 14.60 -10.53 -0.10
N ASP A 238 15.08 -10.30 1.10
CA ASP A 238 14.53 -10.86 2.33
C ASP A 238 13.07 -10.48 2.52
N THR A 239 12.21 -11.47 2.78
CA THR A 239 10.76 -11.28 2.86
C THR A 239 10.15 -11.98 4.05
N THR A 240 9.07 -11.41 4.56
CA THR A 240 8.26 -12.00 5.63
C THR A 240 6.88 -12.37 5.12
N LEU A 241 6.34 -13.47 5.61
CA LEU A 241 4.99 -13.94 5.33
C LEU A 241 4.20 -13.99 6.64
N LEU A 242 3.09 -13.26 6.69
CA LEU A 242 2.13 -13.29 7.80
C LEU A 242 0.78 -13.76 7.28
N ILE A 243 0.21 -14.78 7.93
CA ILE A 243 -1.08 -15.38 7.55
C ILE A 243 -2.02 -15.36 8.73
N ASN A 244 -3.22 -14.80 8.53
CA ASN A 244 -4.34 -14.96 9.45
C ASN A 244 -5.30 -16.03 8.94
N THR A 245 -5.67 -16.96 9.80
CA THR A 245 -6.58 -18.06 9.48
C THR A 245 -7.99 -17.82 10.02
N PRO A 246 -9.03 -18.52 9.51
CA PRO A 246 -10.43 -18.29 9.91
C PRO A 246 -10.77 -18.50 11.38
N ASN A 247 -9.87 -19.10 12.15
CA ASN A 247 -10.01 -19.25 13.61
C ASN A 247 -9.27 -18.15 14.39
N GLY A 248 -8.80 -17.07 13.68
CA GLY A 248 -8.12 -15.94 14.27
C GLY A 248 -6.64 -16.17 14.62
N ARG A 249 -6.06 -17.32 14.21
CA ARG A 249 -4.64 -17.60 14.48
C ARG A 249 -3.75 -16.96 13.42
N PHE A 250 -2.63 -16.40 13.87
CA PHE A 250 -1.57 -15.91 13.00
C PHE A 250 -0.43 -16.92 12.88
N TYR A 251 0.07 -17.08 11.69
CA TYR A 251 1.29 -17.82 11.34
C TYR A 251 2.23 -16.88 10.61
N CYS A 252 3.51 -16.99 10.87
CA CYS A 252 4.52 -16.20 10.16
C CYS A 252 5.78 -17.03 9.93
N ASP A 253 6.52 -16.62 8.93
CA ASP A 253 7.80 -17.18 8.56
C ASP A 253 8.56 -16.18 7.68
N ASP A 254 9.89 -16.22 7.70
CA ASP A 254 10.76 -15.38 6.90
C ASP A 254 11.75 -16.20 6.06
N ASP A 255 12.22 -17.37 6.55
CA ASP A 255 13.30 -18.16 5.94
C ASP A 255 12.92 -19.61 5.60
N GLY A 256 11.74 -20.08 5.93
CA GLY A 256 11.36 -21.49 5.96
C GLY A 256 11.33 -22.22 4.61
N ALA A 257 11.46 -21.49 3.49
CA ALA A 257 11.59 -22.11 2.16
C ALA A 257 13.05 -22.28 1.71
N GLY A 258 13.99 -21.83 2.52
CA GLY A 258 15.44 -21.80 2.26
C GLY A 258 15.89 -20.50 1.60
N GLY A 259 17.00 -19.98 2.04
CA GLY A 259 17.48 -18.65 1.72
C GLY A 259 16.73 -17.61 2.55
N VAL A 260 16.20 -16.60 1.90
CA VAL A 260 15.42 -15.48 2.46
C VAL A 260 13.95 -15.53 2.04
N ASP A 261 13.49 -16.70 1.64
CA ASP A 261 12.11 -16.94 1.19
C ASP A 261 11.26 -17.59 2.30
N PRO A 262 10.10 -17.03 2.67
CA PRO A 262 9.24 -17.64 3.68
C PRO A 262 8.35 -18.75 3.11
N LYS A 263 7.98 -19.68 4.00
CA LYS A 263 7.03 -20.75 3.73
C LYS A 263 6.23 -21.13 4.96
N VAL A 264 4.92 -21.03 4.89
CA VAL A 264 3.99 -21.50 5.93
C VAL A 264 3.14 -22.63 5.39
N THR A 265 3.02 -23.73 6.14
CA THR A 265 2.11 -24.83 5.84
C THR A 265 1.02 -24.91 6.90
N ILE A 266 -0.23 -24.86 6.47
CA ILE A 266 -1.40 -25.06 7.32
C ILE A 266 -1.86 -26.50 7.13
N THR A 267 -1.71 -27.30 8.17
CA THR A 267 -2.16 -28.69 8.18
C THR A 267 -3.65 -28.79 8.42
N ASN A 268 -4.27 -29.78 7.81
CA ASN A 268 -5.71 -30.07 7.94
C ASN A 268 -6.10 -30.52 9.35
#